data_274483315b89af31f97065f20f2ba403
#
_entry.id   274483315b89af31f97065f20f2ba403
#
_cell.length_a   1.000
_cell.length_b   1.000
_cell.length_c   1.000
_cell.angle_alpha   90.00
_cell.angle_beta   90.00
_cell.angle_gamma   90.00
#
_symmetry.space_group_name_H-M   'P 1'
#
loop_
_entity.id
_entity.type
_entity.pdbx_description
1 polymer ?
#
loop_
_entity_poly.entity_id
_entity_poly.type
_entity_poly.pdbx_seq_one_letter_code
_entity_poly.pdbx_strand_id
1 'polypeptide(L)'
;MNSLSRSEQILATLLLDKFDQLFETVNEIPDELINCCLQMEGSNSPVQILLHCCGMMRRWSSTVNLGIAVPRDRDAEFSAKMDKPGALALASETRTAFAADISRTKMQQAPAVLPPGREAEYWMSTCEGVLLHVYEELCQHLGHLEITRDFLCRPAQ
;
A
#
# COMPACT_ATOMS: atom_id res chain seq x y z
N MET A 1 17.66 12.90 17.11
CA MET A 1 17.10 11.98 16.08
C MET A 1 17.57 10.58 16.44
N ASN A 2 16.67 9.69 16.84
CA ASN A 2 17.03 8.28 16.97
C ASN A 2 17.25 7.72 15.56
N SER A 3 18.47 7.32 15.25
CA SER A 3 18.75 6.59 14.02
C SER A 3 18.08 5.21 14.14
N LEU A 4 17.37 4.80 13.10
CA LEU A 4 16.82 3.43 13.00
C LEU A 4 17.96 2.41 13.20
N SER A 5 17.68 1.35 13.92
CA SER A 5 18.56 0.17 13.98
C SER A 5 18.71 -0.47 12.60
N ARG A 6 19.67 -1.36 12.44
CA ARG A 6 19.89 -2.03 11.14
C ARG A 6 18.67 -2.84 10.68
N SER A 7 17.97 -3.53 11.58
CA SER A 7 16.76 -4.27 11.25
C SER A 7 15.60 -3.36 10.84
N GLU A 8 15.43 -2.24 11.54
CA GLU A 8 14.41 -1.24 11.19
C GLU A 8 14.71 -0.58 9.84
N GLN A 9 15.98 -0.34 9.51
CA GLN A 9 16.40 0.15 8.19
C GLN A 9 16.08 -0.88 7.09
N ILE A 10 16.31 -2.17 7.33
CA ILE A 10 15.97 -3.25 6.40
C ILE A 10 14.47 -3.27 6.17
N LEU A 11 13.65 -3.22 7.21
CA LEU A 11 12.20 -3.20 7.09
C LEU A 11 11.72 -1.97 6.29
N ALA A 12 12.26 -0.78 6.59
CA ALA A 12 11.93 0.44 5.84
C ALA A 12 12.26 0.31 4.35
N THR A 13 13.42 -0.26 4.04
CA THR A 13 13.84 -0.51 2.65
C THR A 13 12.89 -1.51 1.97
N LEU A 14 12.59 -2.64 2.60
CA LEU A 14 11.69 -3.64 2.05
C LEU A 14 10.29 -3.09 1.75
N LEU A 15 9.75 -2.26 2.64
CA LEU A 15 8.45 -1.59 2.45
C LEU A 15 8.44 -0.69 1.21
N LEU A 16 9.46 0.18 1.10
CA LEU A 16 9.58 1.10 -0.03
C LEU A 16 9.84 0.38 -1.35
N ASP A 17 10.74 -0.62 -1.36
CA ASP A 17 11.02 -1.42 -2.55
C ASP A 17 9.78 -2.19 -3.03
N LYS A 18 8.97 -2.69 -2.10
CA LYS A 18 7.76 -3.43 -2.45
C LYS A 18 6.71 -2.51 -3.06
N PHE A 19 6.57 -1.29 -2.53
CA PHE A 19 5.70 -0.29 -3.11
C PHE A 19 6.21 0.20 -4.48
N ASP A 20 7.52 0.38 -4.63
CA ASP A 20 8.13 0.74 -5.92
C ASP A 20 7.86 -0.32 -7.00
N GLN A 21 7.90 -1.60 -6.64
CA GLN A 21 7.51 -2.70 -7.55
C GLN A 21 6.03 -2.62 -7.95
N LEU A 22 5.13 -2.28 -7.03
CA LEU A 22 3.72 -2.03 -7.32
C LEU A 22 3.55 -0.86 -8.30
N PHE A 23 4.22 0.25 -8.04
CA PHE A 23 4.22 1.43 -8.89
C PHE A 23 4.69 1.10 -10.31
N GLU A 24 5.84 0.42 -10.45
CA GLU A 24 6.38 0.04 -11.77
C GLU A 24 5.47 -0.95 -12.49
N THR A 25 4.86 -1.88 -11.78
CA THR A 25 3.90 -2.83 -12.39
C THR A 25 2.71 -2.09 -13.01
N VAL A 26 2.15 -1.07 -12.34
CA VAL A 26 1.10 -0.22 -12.94
C VAL A 26 1.63 0.59 -14.11
N ASN A 27 2.84 1.13 -13.99
CA ASN A 27 3.47 1.93 -15.05
C ASN A 27 3.67 1.14 -16.35
N GLU A 28 3.97 -0.15 -16.26
CA GLU A 28 4.11 -1.07 -17.40
C GLU A 28 2.81 -1.39 -18.12
N ILE A 29 1.66 -1.28 -17.46
CA ILE A 29 0.36 -1.61 -18.05
C ILE A 29 -0.06 -0.51 -19.05
N PRO A 30 -0.54 -0.85 -20.26
CA PRO A 30 -1.07 0.13 -21.21
C PRO A 30 -2.17 1.01 -20.60
N ASP A 31 -2.21 2.29 -20.98
CA ASP A 31 -3.12 3.28 -20.39
C ASP A 31 -4.60 2.87 -20.50
N GLU A 32 -4.97 2.24 -21.61
CA GLU A 32 -6.33 1.73 -21.86
C GLU A 32 -6.73 0.56 -20.96
N LEU A 33 -5.79 -0.13 -20.33
CA LEU A 33 -6.04 -1.31 -19.51
C LEU A 33 -6.00 -1.06 -18.00
N ILE A 34 -5.46 0.07 -17.54
CA ILE A 34 -5.27 0.31 -16.09
C ILE A 34 -6.57 0.37 -15.28
N ASN A 35 -7.70 0.67 -15.93
CA ASN A 35 -9.04 0.68 -15.32
C ASN A 35 -9.86 -0.56 -15.66
N CYS A 36 -9.28 -1.55 -16.34
CA CYS A 36 -9.95 -2.78 -16.71
C CYS A 36 -9.86 -3.81 -15.58
N CYS A 37 -10.98 -4.48 -15.31
CA CYS A 37 -11.04 -5.64 -14.43
C CYS A 37 -10.94 -6.92 -15.27
N LEU A 38 -10.49 -8.01 -14.66
CA LEU A 38 -10.59 -9.33 -15.27
C LEU A 38 -12.06 -9.75 -15.39
N GLN A 39 -12.37 -10.62 -16.35
CA GLN A 39 -13.71 -11.20 -16.52
C GLN A 39 -14.01 -12.25 -15.43
N MET A 40 -13.93 -11.81 -14.18
CA MET A 40 -14.11 -12.62 -12.99
C MET A 40 -14.79 -11.78 -11.91
N GLU A 41 -15.80 -12.34 -11.26
CA GLU A 41 -16.52 -11.65 -10.18
C GLU A 41 -15.55 -11.28 -9.04
N GLY A 42 -15.68 -10.05 -8.54
CA GLY A 42 -14.84 -9.55 -7.44
C GLY A 42 -13.41 -9.14 -7.84
N SER A 43 -13.07 -9.17 -9.14
CA SER A 43 -11.76 -8.68 -9.59
C SER A 43 -11.65 -7.16 -9.50
N ASN A 44 -10.46 -6.67 -9.21
CA ASN A 44 -10.15 -5.24 -9.16
C ASN A 44 -9.23 -4.83 -10.32
N SER A 45 -9.40 -3.60 -10.79
CA SER A 45 -8.50 -3.04 -11.80
C SER A 45 -7.13 -2.69 -11.20
N PRO A 46 -6.08 -2.56 -12.02
CA PRO A 46 -4.77 -2.08 -11.56
C PRO A 46 -4.83 -0.78 -10.76
N VAL A 47 -5.64 0.20 -11.20
CA VAL A 47 -5.84 1.45 -10.45
C VAL A 47 -6.46 1.21 -9.08
N GLN A 48 -7.48 0.37 -8.98
CA GLN A 48 -8.14 0.05 -7.72
C GLN A 48 -7.18 -0.62 -6.73
N ILE A 49 -6.35 -1.55 -7.20
CA ILE A 49 -5.33 -2.21 -6.37
C ILE A 49 -4.30 -1.18 -5.88
N LEU A 50 -3.80 -0.30 -6.77
CA LEU A 50 -2.84 0.73 -6.40
C LEU A 50 -3.41 1.72 -5.37
N LEU A 51 -4.62 2.23 -5.59
CA LEU A 51 -5.26 3.17 -4.67
C LEU A 51 -5.54 2.53 -3.30
N HIS A 52 -5.94 1.25 -3.31
CA HIS A 52 -6.11 0.50 -2.07
C HIS A 52 -4.79 0.40 -1.29
N CYS A 53 -3.68 0.08 -1.95
CA CYS A 53 -2.36 0.06 -1.32
C CYS A 53 -1.96 1.44 -0.77
N CYS A 54 -2.19 2.51 -1.52
CA CYS A 54 -1.93 3.87 -1.05
C CYS A 54 -2.73 4.21 0.22
N GLY A 55 -4.03 3.93 0.21
CA GLY A 55 -4.90 4.18 1.36
C GLY A 55 -4.53 3.32 2.57
N MET A 56 -4.20 2.04 2.34
CA MET A 56 -3.77 1.10 3.37
C MET A 56 -2.46 1.55 4.03
N MET A 57 -1.44 1.89 3.25
CA MET A 57 -0.16 2.38 3.76
C MET A 57 -0.34 3.60 4.67
N ARG A 58 -1.07 4.61 4.22
CA ARG A 58 -1.29 5.84 4.97
C ARG A 58 -2.13 5.62 6.23
N ARG A 59 -3.12 4.74 6.17
CA ARG A 59 -3.88 4.37 7.37
C ARG A 59 -2.98 3.80 8.45
N TRP A 60 -2.16 2.84 8.12
CA TRP A 60 -1.35 2.13 9.11
C TRP A 60 -0.15 2.96 9.59
N SER A 61 0.56 3.65 8.69
CA SER A 61 1.73 4.44 9.07
C SER A 61 1.37 5.74 9.80
N SER A 62 0.40 6.49 9.28
CA SER A 62 0.04 7.80 9.82
C SER A 62 -1.01 7.72 10.90
N THR A 63 -2.20 7.18 10.58
CA THR A 63 -3.33 7.20 11.51
C THR A 63 -3.09 6.28 12.69
N VAL A 64 -2.65 5.04 12.44
CA VAL A 64 -2.48 4.03 13.51
C VAL A 64 -1.17 4.24 14.27
N ASN A 65 -0.04 4.26 13.59
CA ASN A 65 1.25 4.35 14.26
C ASN A 65 1.53 5.74 14.86
N LEU A 66 1.21 6.82 14.13
CA LEU A 66 1.55 8.17 14.56
C LEU A 66 0.38 8.94 15.20
N GLY A 67 -0.85 8.45 15.12
CA GLY A 67 -2.03 9.17 15.60
C GLY A 67 -2.41 10.38 14.75
N ILE A 68 -1.87 10.48 13.53
CA ILE A 68 -2.13 11.59 12.61
C ILE A 68 -3.20 11.12 11.62
N ALA A 69 -4.43 11.58 11.81
CA ALA A 69 -5.56 11.16 11.00
C ALA A 69 -5.36 11.52 9.51
N VAL A 70 -5.49 10.50 8.64
CA VAL A 70 -5.54 10.66 7.20
C VAL A 70 -6.93 10.21 6.74
N PRO A 71 -7.70 11.07 6.05
CA PRO A 71 -9.00 10.69 5.51
C PRO A 71 -8.87 9.50 4.56
N ARG A 72 -9.77 8.52 4.69
CA ARG A 72 -9.81 7.34 3.84
C ARG A 72 -11.24 6.90 3.60
N ASP A 73 -11.61 6.75 2.34
CA ASP A 73 -12.83 6.06 1.91
C ASP A 73 -12.42 4.75 1.24
N ARG A 74 -12.47 3.66 2.00
CA ARG A 74 -12.06 2.34 1.52
C ARG A 74 -12.95 1.82 0.40
N ASP A 75 -14.26 2.11 0.45
CA ASP A 75 -15.19 1.64 -0.56
C ASP A 75 -14.99 2.36 -1.89
N ALA A 76 -14.64 3.65 -1.85
CA ALA A 76 -14.29 4.42 -3.03
C ALA A 76 -13.03 3.89 -3.74
N GLU A 77 -12.08 3.29 -3.01
CA GLU A 77 -10.87 2.69 -3.60
C GLU A 77 -11.24 1.61 -4.63
N PHE A 78 -12.26 0.79 -4.36
CA PHE A 78 -12.68 -0.33 -5.20
C PHE A 78 -13.69 0.03 -6.31
N SER A 79 -14.10 1.27 -6.38
CA SER A 79 -14.91 1.83 -7.48
C SER A 79 -14.17 2.90 -8.28
N ALA A 80 -12.93 3.19 -7.91
CA ALA A 80 -12.14 4.26 -8.51
C ALA A 80 -11.80 4.00 -9.97
N LYS A 81 -11.80 5.09 -10.74
CA LYS A 81 -11.22 5.17 -12.08
C LYS A 81 -10.35 6.41 -12.15
N MET A 82 -9.17 6.28 -12.73
CA MET A 82 -8.21 7.36 -12.85
C MET A 82 -7.35 7.14 -14.08
N ASP A 83 -6.85 8.22 -14.68
CA ASP A 83 -5.84 8.10 -15.71
C ASP A 83 -4.49 7.69 -15.10
N LYS A 84 -3.60 7.12 -15.90
CA LYS A 84 -2.31 6.63 -15.41
C LYS A 84 -1.46 7.75 -14.79
N PRO A 85 -1.28 8.92 -15.42
CA PRO A 85 -0.50 10.00 -14.82
C PRO A 85 -1.02 10.41 -13.44
N GLY A 86 -2.34 10.52 -13.27
CA GLY A 86 -2.97 10.86 -12.00
C GLY A 86 -2.75 9.77 -10.94
N ALA A 87 -2.91 8.50 -11.30
CA ALA A 87 -2.69 7.37 -10.41
C ALA A 87 -1.22 7.28 -9.93
N LEU A 88 -0.27 7.45 -10.85
CA LEU A 88 1.16 7.43 -10.52
C LEU A 88 1.60 8.66 -9.72
N ALA A 89 1.02 9.84 -9.96
CA ALA A 89 1.27 11.03 -9.15
C ALA A 89 0.82 10.81 -7.71
N LEU A 90 -0.41 10.31 -7.50
CA LEU A 90 -0.93 9.98 -6.17
C LEU A 90 -0.05 8.94 -5.47
N ALA A 91 0.39 7.92 -6.18
CA ALA A 91 1.28 6.90 -5.62
C ALA A 91 2.64 7.48 -5.20
N SER A 92 3.22 8.38 -6.01
CA SER A 92 4.47 9.07 -5.68
C SER A 92 4.35 9.95 -4.44
N GLU A 93 3.26 10.70 -4.31
CA GLU A 93 2.96 11.49 -3.11
C GLU A 93 2.79 10.59 -1.87
N THR A 94 2.05 9.48 -2.03
CA THR A 94 1.87 8.49 -0.97
C THR A 94 3.20 7.92 -0.51
N ARG A 95 4.07 7.52 -1.43
CA ARG A 95 5.40 7.00 -1.13
C ARG A 95 6.23 7.99 -0.31
N THR A 96 6.24 9.25 -0.72
CA THR A 96 6.97 10.31 -0.01
C THR A 96 6.45 10.50 1.41
N ALA A 97 5.12 10.57 1.57
CA ALA A 97 4.50 10.71 2.87
C ALA A 97 4.72 9.48 3.76
N PHE A 98 4.66 8.27 3.18
CA PHE A 98 4.90 7.02 3.89
C PHE A 98 6.35 6.92 4.39
N ALA A 99 7.34 7.28 3.56
CA ALA A 99 8.74 7.33 3.97
C ALA A 99 8.96 8.31 5.13
N ALA A 100 8.30 9.47 5.10
CA ALA A 100 8.33 10.43 6.19
C ALA A 100 7.67 9.88 7.47
N ASP A 101 6.58 9.12 7.37
CA ASP A 101 5.96 8.46 8.52
C ASP A 101 6.88 7.42 9.14
N ILE A 102 7.52 6.56 8.33
CA ILE A 102 8.47 5.56 8.81
C ILE A 102 9.60 6.23 9.59
N SER A 103 10.15 7.33 9.07
CA SER A 103 11.26 8.05 9.72
C SER A 103 10.90 8.65 11.09
N ARG A 104 9.62 8.88 11.34
CA ARG A 104 9.08 9.40 12.62
C ARG A 104 8.58 8.31 13.54
N THR A 105 8.37 7.11 13.02
CA THR A 105 7.81 6.00 13.78
C THR A 105 8.83 5.47 14.80
N LYS A 106 8.38 5.31 16.04
CA LYS A 106 9.15 4.65 17.10
C LYS A 106 8.78 3.17 17.10
N MET A 107 9.56 2.38 16.37
CA MET A 107 9.26 1.00 16.00
C MET A 107 8.84 0.11 17.17
N GLN A 108 9.52 0.24 18.33
CA GLN A 108 9.30 -0.61 19.50
C GLN A 108 8.17 -0.13 20.43
N GLN A 109 7.55 1.01 20.13
CA GLN A 109 6.41 1.50 20.91
C GLN A 109 5.10 0.93 20.39
N ALA A 110 4.10 0.93 21.26
CA ALA A 110 2.72 0.63 20.85
C ALA A 110 2.22 1.68 19.84
N PRO A 111 1.35 1.30 18.89
CA PRO A 111 0.68 2.25 18.01
C PRO A 111 -0.08 3.31 18.78
N ALA A 112 -0.15 4.53 18.25
CA ALA A 112 -0.87 5.63 18.89
C ALA A 112 -2.38 5.40 18.93
N VAL A 113 -2.93 4.64 17.98
CA VAL A 113 -4.35 4.32 17.88
C VAL A 113 -4.53 2.83 17.66
N LEU A 114 -5.42 2.22 18.45
CA LEU A 114 -5.89 0.83 18.23
C LEU A 114 -7.25 0.89 17.52
N PRO A 115 -7.35 0.52 16.25
CA PRO A 115 -8.65 0.49 15.56
C PRO A 115 -9.60 -0.52 16.22
N PRO A 116 -10.89 -0.20 16.38
CA PRO A 116 -11.86 -1.12 16.94
C PRO A 116 -11.88 -2.47 16.21
N GLY A 117 -11.91 -3.56 16.98
CA GLY A 117 -11.92 -4.94 16.44
C GLY A 117 -10.54 -5.47 16.05
N ARG A 118 -9.46 -4.73 16.29
CA ARG A 118 -8.08 -5.15 16.03
C ARG A 118 -7.25 -5.34 17.30
N GLU A 119 -7.86 -5.20 18.47
CA GLU A 119 -7.15 -5.22 19.76
C GLU A 119 -6.46 -6.56 20.06
N ALA A 120 -6.96 -7.65 19.49
CA ALA A 120 -6.41 -8.99 19.68
C ALA A 120 -5.35 -9.40 18.65
N GLU A 121 -5.07 -8.55 17.67
CA GLU A 121 -4.09 -8.86 16.62
C GLU A 121 -2.67 -8.76 17.20
N TYR A 122 -1.90 -9.85 17.14
CA TYR A 122 -0.56 -9.92 17.74
C TYR A 122 0.42 -8.88 17.16
N TRP A 123 0.28 -8.55 15.88
CA TRP A 123 1.11 -7.55 15.19
C TRP A 123 0.79 -6.11 15.59
N MET A 124 -0.33 -5.85 16.28
CA MET A 124 -0.69 -4.54 16.83
C MET A 124 0.06 -4.21 18.13
N SER A 125 0.91 -5.09 18.63
CA SER A 125 1.67 -4.84 19.87
C SER A 125 2.73 -3.76 19.74
N THR A 126 3.26 -3.54 18.55
CA THR A 126 4.30 -2.52 18.27
C THR A 126 4.05 -1.84 16.93
N CYS A 127 4.58 -0.63 16.77
CA CYS A 127 4.56 0.06 15.47
C CYS A 127 5.30 -0.73 14.38
N GLU A 128 6.38 -1.44 14.74
CA GLU A 128 7.10 -2.34 13.83
C GLU A 128 6.20 -3.48 13.36
N GLY A 129 5.43 -4.10 14.26
CA GLY A 129 4.47 -5.14 13.91
C GLY A 129 3.40 -4.65 12.93
N VAL A 130 2.89 -3.42 13.11
CA VAL A 130 1.98 -2.78 12.18
C VAL A 130 2.63 -2.60 10.80
N LEU A 131 3.90 -2.19 10.74
CA LEU A 131 4.62 -2.04 9.47
C LEU A 131 4.95 -3.39 8.80
N LEU A 132 5.18 -4.45 9.59
CA LEU A 132 5.30 -5.81 9.05
C LEU A 132 3.98 -6.29 8.42
N HIS A 133 2.85 -5.97 9.02
CA HIS A 133 1.53 -6.22 8.42
C HIS A 133 1.34 -5.42 7.12
N VAL A 134 1.79 -4.17 7.07
CA VAL A 134 1.80 -3.39 5.80
C VAL A 134 2.66 -4.07 4.74
N TYR A 135 3.81 -4.62 5.12
CA TYR A 135 4.68 -5.35 4.19
C TYR A 135 3.99 -6.61 3.64
N GLU A 136 3.33 -7.38 4.50
CA GLU A 136 2.53 -8.54 4.11
C GLU A 136 1.45 -8.18 3.10
N GLU A 137 0.66 -7.15 3.38
CA GLU A 137 -0.40 -6.64 2.50
C GLU A 137 0.18 -6.19 1.14
N LEU A 138 1.30 -5.46 1.13
CA LEU A 138 1.96 -5.03 -0.11
C LEU A 138 2.42 -6.23 -0.94
N CYS A 139 2.97 -7.27 -0.33
CA CYS A 139 3.38 -8.49 -1.03
C CYS A 139 2.20 -9.22 -1.66
N GLN A 140 1.07 -9.34 -0.93
CA GLN A 140 -0.15 -9.97 -1.45
C GLN A 140 -0.73 -9.18 -2.63
N HIS A 141 -0.82 -7.86 -2.50
CA HIS A 141 -1.37 -7.01 -3.55
C HIS A 141 -0.44 -6.88 -4.75
N LEU A 142 0.88 -6.94 -4.57
CA LEU A 142 1.82 -7.00 -5.69
C LEU A 142 1.60 -8.27 -6.52
N GLY A 143 1.53 -9.43 -5.88
CA GLY A 143 1.24 -10.70 -6.58
C GLY A 143 -0.12 -10.67 -7.30
N HIS A 144 -1.15 -10.09 -6.67
CA HIS A 144 -2.45 -9.89 -7.28
C HIS A 144 -2.37 -8.98 -8.52
N LEU A 145 -1.64 -7.86 -8.41
CA LEU A 145 -1.46 -6.91 -9.52
C LEU A 145 -0.66 -7.52 -10.68
N GLU A 146 0.40 -8.27 -10.38
CA GLU A 146 1.22 -8.95 -11.40
C GLU A 146 0.39 -9.96 -12.21
N ILE A 147 -0.43 -10.77 -11.53
CA ILE A 147 -1.36 -11.70 -12.19
C ILE A 147 -2.38 -10.92 -13.03
N THR A 148 -2.95 -9.84 -12.50
CA THR A 148 -3.91 -9.00 -13.21
C THR A 148 -3.28 -8.41 -14.48
N ARG A 149 -2.07 -7.84 -14.39
CA ARG A 149 -1.28 -7.35 -15.54
C ARG A 149 -1.09 -8.45 -16.59
N ASP A 150 -0.64 -9.61 -16.16
CA ASP A 150 -0.31 -10.71 -17.07
C ASP A 150 -1.53 -11.22 -17.84
N PHE A 151 -2.70 -11.19 -17.21
CA PHE A 151 -3.96 -11.53 -17.89
C PHE A 151 -4.46 -10.43 -18.81
N LEU A 152 -4.40 -9.16 -18.39
CA LEU A 152 -4.87 -8.02 -19.19
C LEU A 152 -3.99 -7.78 -20.42
N CYS A 153 -2.67 -7.98 -20.29
CA CYS A 153 -1.70 -7.71 -21.35
C CYS A 153 -1.45 -8.91 -22.28
N ARG A 154 -2.16 -10.02 -22.11
CA ARG A 154 -2.03 -11.17 -23.03
C ARG A 154 -2.49 -10.78 -24.43
N PRO A 155 -1.73 -11.15 -25.49
CA PRO A 155 -2.22 -11.07 -26.87
C PRO A 155 -3.52 -11.89 -27.01
N ALA A 156 -4.50 -11.34 -27.74
CA ALA A 156 -5.67 -12.11 -28.13
C ALA A 156 -5.23 -13.36 -28.91
N GLN A 157 -5.63 -14.53 -28.45
CA GLN A 157 -5.40 -15.80 -29.17
C GLN A 157 -6.35 -15.91 -30.35
#